data_b212674a857db0aff471bd1f6ba75013
#
_entry.id   b212674a857db0aff471bd1f6ba75013
#
_cell.length_a   1.000
_cell.length_b   1.000
_cell.length_c   1.000
_cell.angle_alpha   90.00
_cell.angle_beta   90.00
_cell.angle_gamma   90.00
#
_symmetry.space_group_name_H-M   'P 1'
#
loop_
_entity.id
_entity.type
_entity.pdbx_description
1 polymer ?
#
loop_
_entity_poly.entity_id
_entity_poly.type
_entity_poly.pdbx_seq_one_letter_code
_entity_poly.pdbx_strand_id
1 'polypeptide(L)'
;MNKEVVFIVDDEPMHAQMMEDHLASKYPNFKIYKYSTGEECNDNMDKHPTIVVLDYHLDAVNKSARTGLETLIHLKKKYDHIDVIMISGQDKIDVAVECVREGAFDYVVKGPSAFVRTEQAFEKLFKHRQVIHELAKYKKLNRTLTFSIIGIIALAAIFRATGIIG
;
A
#
# COMPACT_ATOMS: atom_id res chain seq x y z
N MET A 1 10.19 12.76 -4.80
CA MET A 1 9.08 11.82 -4.52
C MET A 1 8.93 10.92 -5.74
N ASN A 2 8.91 9.60 -5.55
CA ASN A 2 8.65 8.67 -6.65
C ASN A 2 7.24 8.93 -7.20
N LYS A 3 7.09 8.74 -8.50
CA LYS A 3 5.81 8.90 -9.19
C LYS A 3 4.93 7.71 -8.81
N GLU A 4 3.98 7.92 -7.88
CA GLU A 4 3.03 6.87 -7.46
C GLU A 4 2.05 6.59 -8.60
N VAL A 5 1.73 5.30 -8.79
CA VAL A 5 0.66 4.86 -9.68
C VAL A 5 -0.52 4.44 -8.81
N VAL A 6 -1.63 5.13 -8.96
CA VAL A 6 -2.84 4.94 -8.16
C VAL A 6 -3.96 4.44 -9.07
N PHE A 7 -4.60 3.36 -8.66
CA PHE A 7 -5.82 2.88 -9.29
C PHE A 7 -7.02 3.30 -8.43
N ILE A 8 -8.05 3.82 -9.06
CA ILE A 8 -9.36 4.06 -8.46
C ILE A 8 -10.31 3.05 -9.09
N VAL A 9 -10.90 2.20 -8.27
CA VAL A 9 -11.83 1.15 -8.71
C VAL A 9 -13.17 1.42 -8.06
N ASP A 10 -14.11 1.93 -8.85
CA ASP A 10 -15.43 2.35 -8.39
C ASP A 10 -16.41 2.24 -9.57
N ASP A 11 -17.53 1.54 -9.41
CA ASP A 11 -18.52 1.34 -10.47
C ASP A 11 -19.41 2.56 -10.71
N GLU A 12 -19.26 3.60 -9.85
CA GLU A 12 -19.91 4.90 -10.02
C GLU A 12 -18.95 5.90 -10.69
N PRO A 13 -19.09 6.20 -12.01
CA PRO A 13 -18.13 7.00 -12.76
C PRO A 13 -17.93 8.41 -12.22
N MET A 14 -19.02 9.01 -11.68
CA MET A 14 -18.97 10.35 -11.11
C MET A 14 -18.12 10.37 -9.83
N HIS A 15 -18.30 9.38 -8.95
CA HIS A 15 -17.52 9.26 -7.73
C HIS A 15 -16.03 9.01 -8.03
N ALA A 16 -15.73 8.11 -8.98
CA ALA A 16 -14.37 7.88 -9.45
C ALA A 16 -13.72 9.15 -10.02
N GLN A 17 -14.47 9.96 -10.80
CA GLN A 17 -13.96 11.23 -11.34
C GLN A 17 -13.68 12.25 -10.24
N MET A 18 -14.61 12.45 -9.29
CA MET A 18 -14.42 13.37 -8.17
C MET A 18 -13.21 12.97 -7.31
N MET A 19 -13.00 11.66 -7.09
CA MET A 19 -11.85 11.16 -6.36
C MET A 19 -10.54 11.43 -7.11
N GLU A 20 -10.52 11.19 -8.43
CA GLU A 20 -9.37 11.51 -9.27
C GLU A 20 -9.03 13.00 -9.20
N ASP A 21 -10.01 13.88 -9.38
CA ASP A 21 -9.81 15.35 -9.37
C ASP A 21 -9.25 15.81 -8.02
N HIS A 22 -9.79 15.27 -6.91
CA HIS A 22 -9.31 15.57 -5.58
C HIS A 22 -7.86 15.12 -5.36
N LEU A 23 -7.53 13.86 -5.69
CA LEU A 23 -6.19 13.32 -5.54
C LEU A 23 -5.19 14.00 -6.48
N ALA A 24 -5.56 14.29 -7.73
CA ALA A 24 -4.70 14.98 -8.69
C ALA A 24 -4.38 16.42 -8.25
N SER A 25 -5.35 17.11 -7.65
CA SER A 25 -5.15 18.45 -7.09
C SER A 25 -4.15 18.44 -5.93
N LYS A 26 -4.23 17.45 -5.05
CA LYS A 26 -3.35 17.32 -3.88
C LYS A 26 -1.97 16.72 -4.22
N TYR A 27 -1.96 15.77 -5.14
CA TYR A 27 -0.77 14.99 -5.53
C TYR A 27 -0.52 15.06 -7.04
N PRO A 28 -0.07 16.20 -7.59
CA PRO A 28 0.05 16.41 -9.05
C PRO A 28 1.05 15.47 -9.74
N ASN A 29 1.88 14.76 -8.98
CA ASN A 29 2.84 13.79 -9.50
C ASN A 29 2.28 12.36 -9.56
N PHE A 30 1.06 12.11 -9.11
CA PHE A 30 0.43 10.80 -9.20
C PHE A 30 0.01 10.51 -10.65
N LYS A 31 0.16 9.24 -11.03
CA LYS A 31 -0.43 8.72 -12.26
C LYS A 31 -1.67 7.92 -11.87
N ILE A 32 -2.83 8.49 -12.13
CA ILE A 32 -4.09 7.92 -11.70
C ILE A 32 -4.77 7.24 -12.89
N TYR A 33 -5.32 6.04 -12.65
CA TYR A 33 -6.15 5.30 -13.58
C TYR A 33 -7.45 4.91 -12.90
N LYS A 34 -8.56 4.92 -13.65
CA LYS A 34 -9.88 4.54 -13.16
C LYS A 34 -10.35 3.26 -13.84
N TYR A 35 -11.02 2.43 -13.07
CA TYR A 35 -11.64 1.18 -13.52
C TYR A 35 -13.00 1.04 -12.86
N SER A 36 -13.94 0.42 -13.57
CA SER A 36 -15.31 0.23 -13.08
C SER A 36 -15.51 -1.12 -12.39
N THR A 37 -14.56 -2.05 -12.55
CA THR A 37 -14.65 -3.40 -11.98
C THR A 37 -13.30 -3.89 -11.43
N GLY A 38 -13.35 -4.85 -10.52
CA GLY A 38 -12.17 -5.52 -10.01
C GLY A 38 -11.42 -6.32 -11.08
N GLU A 39 -12.14 -6.83 -12.09
CA GLU A 39 -11.58 -7.53 -13.24
C GLU A 39 -10.75 -6.59 -14.11
N GLU A 40 -11.30 -5.43 -14.48
CA GLU A 40 -10.57 -4.40 -15.24
C GLU A 40 -9.31 -3.95 -14.49
N CYS A 41 -9.41 -3.75 -13.18
CA CYS A 41 -8.26 -3.45 -12.33
C CYS A 41 -7.20 -4.53 -12.45
N ASN A 42 -7.57 -5.81 -12.31
CA ASN A 42 -6.65 -6.94 -12.40
C ASN A 42 -5.99 -7.06 -13.78
N ASP A 43 -6.72 -6.82 -14.86
CA ASP A 43 -6.22 -6.94 -16.23
C ASP A 43 -5.20 -5.83 -16.59
N ASN A 44 -5.15 -4.77 -15.80
CA ASN A 44 -4.26 -3.62 -16.02
C ASN A 44 -3.11 -3.53 -15.00
N MET A 45 -2.79 -4.61 -14.29
CA MET A 45 -1.71 -4.63 -13.29
C MET A 45 -0.30 -4.48 -13.87
N ASP A 46 -0.15 -4.60 -15.20
CA ASP A 46 1.07 -4.27 -15.95
C ASP A 46 1.48 -2.78 -15.82
N LYS A 47 0.57 -1.91 -15.42
CA LYS A 47 0.85 -0.50 -15.11
C LYS A 47 1.52 -0.31 -13.74
N HIS A 48 1.74 -1.39 -13.00
CA HIS A 48 2.43 -1.43 -11.71
C HIS A 48 1.87 -0.44 -10.67
N PRO A 49 0.58 -0.54 -10.30
CA PRO A 49 0.01 0.31 -9.26
C PRO A 49 0.70 0.03 -7.93
N THR A 50 0.90 1.10 -7.16
CA THR A 50 1.43 1.04 -5.80
C THR A 50 0.33 1.18 -4.76
N ILE A 51 -0.79 1.81 -5.15
CA ILE A 51 -1.94 2.05 -4.30
C ILE A 51 -3.21 1.80 -5.11
N VAL A 52 -4.19 1.14 -4.49
CA VAL A 52 -5.53 0.96 -5.04
C VAL A 52 -6.54 1.57 -4.07
N VAL A 53 -7.33 2.50 -4.56
CA VAL A 53 -8.53 3.02 -3.89
C VAL A 53 -9.69 2.21 -4.41
N LEU A 54 -10.32 1.42 -3.56
CA LEU A 54 -11.24 0.34 -3.97
C LEU A 54 -12.61 0.52 -3.31
N ASP A 55 -13.65 0.68 -4.13
CA ASP A 55 -15.01 0.64 -3.60
C ASP A 55 -15.38 -0.77 -3.13
N TYR A 56 -16.08 -0.83 -2.03
CA TYR A 56 -16.62 -2.07 -1.48
C TYR A 56 -17.75 -2.65 -2.35
N HIS A 57 -18.59 -1.79 -2.93
CA HIS A 57 -19.75 -2.16 -3.74
C HIS A 57 -19.49 -2.01 -5.24
N LEU A 58 -18.74 -2.93 -5.83
CA LEU A 58 -18.47 -2.95 -7.28
C LEU A 58 -19.54 -3.74 -8.08
N ASP A 59 -20.51 -4.33 -7.40
CA ASP A 59 -21.56 -5.17 -7.99
C ASP A 59 -22.89 -4.43 -8.16
N ALA A 60 -22.93 -3.11 -7.90
CA ALA A 60 -24.16 -2.33 -8.01
C ALA A 60 -24.66 -2.24 -9.46
N VAL A 61 -23.75 -2.06 -10.42
CA VAL A 61 -24.05 -1.96 -11.85
C VAL A 61 -23.98 -3.34 -12.53
N ASN A 62 -22.97 -4.14 -12.21
CA ASN A 62 -22.79 -5.48 -12.77
C ASN A 62 -22.77 -6.55 -11.66
N LYS A 63 -23.90 -7.18 -11.43
CA LYS A 63 -24.06 -8.21 -10.38
C LYS A 63 -23.21 -9.47 -10.56
N SER A 64 -22.62 -9.68 -11.72
CA SER A 64 -21.67 -10.78 -11.99
C SER A 64 -20.20 -10.38 -11.76
N ALA A 65 -19.91 -9.09 -11.53
CA ALA A 65 -18.59 -8.63 -11.16
C ALA A 65 -18.26 -9.02 -9.71
N ARG A 66 -16.97 -9.12 -9.42
CA ARG A 66 -16.52 -9.32 -8.02
C ARG A 66 -16.89 -8.12 -7.17
N THR A 67 -17.26 -8.39 -5.93
CA THR A 67 -17.37 -7.35 -4.90
C THR A 67 -16.02 -6.71 -4.62
N GLY A 68 -16.02 -5.54 -3.98
CA GLY A 68 -14.75 -4.93 -3.56
C GLY A 68 -13.96 -5.78 -2.58
N LEU A 69 -14.63 -6.52 -1.68
CA LEU A 69 -13.96 -7.42 -0.75
C LEU A 69 -13.28 -8.59 -1.47
N GLU A 70 -13.96 -9.24 -2.42
CA GLU A 70 -13.38 -10.32 -3.23
C GLU A 70 -12.20 -9.80 -4.07
N THR A 71 -12.32 -8.59 -4.59
CA THR A 71 -11.24 -7.91 -5.33
C THR A 71 -10.04 -7.64 -4.41
N LEU A 72 -10.25 -7.14 -3.19
CA LEU A 72 -9.21 -6.96 -2.18
C LEU A 72 -8.46 -8.27 -1.91
N ILE A 73 -9.18 -9.33 -1.58
CA ILE A 73 -8.62 -10.65 -1.29
C ILE A 73 -7.77 -11.14 -2.47
N HIS A 74 -8.30 -11.00 -3.70
CA HIS A 74 -7.58 -11.39 -4.91
C HIS A 74 -6.29 -10.59 -5.11
N LEU A 75 -6.36 -9.26 -4.94
CA LEU A 75 -5.20 -8.37 -5.06
C LEU A 75 -4.13 -8.70 -4.02
N LYS A 76 -4.52 -8.86 -2.75
CA LYS A 76 -3.56 -9.15 -1.66
C LYS A 76 -2.92 -10.52 -1.79
N LYS A 77 -3.63 -11.50 -2.31
CA LYS A 77 -3.09 -12.85 -2.56
C LYS A 77 -2.03 -12.86 -3.67
N LYS A 78 -2.20 -12.03 -4.70
CA LYS A 78 -1.35 -12.04 -5.91
C LYS A 78 -0.30 -10.92 -5.88
N TYR A 79 -0.59 -9.80 -5.21
CA TYR A 79 0.21 -8.58 -5.18
C TYR A 79 0.24 -8.00 -3.77
N ASP A 80 0.91 -8.67 -2.84
CA ASP A 80 0.97 -8.33 -1.41
C ASP A 80 1.57 -6.94 -1.12
N HIS A 81 2.42 -6.46 -2.03
CA HIS A 81 3.10 -5.15 -1.93
C HIS A 81 2.22 -3.94 -2.25
N ILE A 82 1.01 -4.16 -2.80
CA ILE A 82 0.08 -3.06 -3.13
C ILE A 82 -0.70 -2.69 -1.87
N ASP A 83 -0.71 -1.40 -1.56
CA ASP A 83 -1.56 -0.89 -0.49
C ASP A 83 -2.98 -0.62 -1.02
N VAL A 84 -3.98 -1.12 -0.31
CA VAL A 84 -5.39 -0.96 -0.70
C VAL A 84 -6.10 -0.13 0.36
N ILE A 85 -6.73 0.95 -0.07
CA ILE A 85 -7.63 1.78 0.74
C ILE A 85 -9.05 1.47 0.30
N MET A 86 -9.83 0.87 1.20
CA MET A 86 -11.23 0.57 0.92
C MET A 86 -12.09 1.82 1.12
N ILE A 87 -13.06 2.01 0.21
CA ILE A 87 -14.09 3.04 0.35
C ILE A 87 -15.47 2.35 0.34
N SER A 88 -16.39 2.76 1.20
CA SER A 88 -17.70 2.13 1.27
C SER A 88 -18.78 3.08 1.75
N GLY A 89 -19.98 2.95 1.20
CA GLY A 89 -21.17 3.60 1.73
C GLY A 89 -21.68 3.01 3.07
N GLN A 90 -21.09 1.91 3.54
CA GLN A 90 -21.47 1.29 4.81
C GLN A 90 -20.55 1.76 5.94
N ASP A 91 -21.15 2.17 7.06
CA ASP A 91 -20.47 2.55 8.30
C ASP A 91 -20.40 1.41 9.33
N LYS A 92 -20.69 0.16 8.90
CA LYS A 92 -20.67 -1.00 9.75
C LYS A 92 -19.26 -1.38 10.15
N ILE A 93 -19.01 -1.43 11.45
CA ILE A 93 -17.69 -1.79 12.01
C ILE A 93 -17.23 -3.18 11.56
N ASP A 94 -18.13 -4.14 11.48
CA ASP A 94 -17.80 -5.53 11.09
C ASP A 94 -17.21 -5.58 9.67
N VAL A 95 -17.76 -4.80 8.74
CA VAL A 95 -17.25 -4.71 7.36
C VAL A 95 -15.85 -4.08 7.33
N ALA A 96 -15.64 -3.01 8.09
CA ALA A 96 -14.34 -2.36 8.19
C ALA A 96 -13.28 -3.31 8.79
N VAL A 97 -13.62 -4.03 9.86
CA VAL A 97 -12.75 -5.03 10.49
C VAL A 97 -12.41 -6.16 9.52
N GLU A 98 -13.38 -6.64 8.75
CA GLU A 98 -13.16 -7.67 7.74
C GLU A 98 -12.20 -7.19 6.65
N CYS A 99 -12.40 -6.01 6.08
CA CYS A 99 -11.50 -5.44 5.08
C CYS A 99 -10.06 -5.31 5.60
N VAL A 100 -9.89 -4.81 6.82
CA VAL A 100 -8.55 -4.68 7.44
C VAL A 100 -7.91 -6.05 7.66
N ARG A 101 -8.68 -7.04 8.11
CA ARG A 101 -8.20 -8.43 8.30
C ARG A 101 -7.75 -9.05 6.98
N GLU A 102 -8.44 -8.77 5.89
CA GLU A 102 -8.08 -9.23 4.54
C GLU A 102 -6.97 -8.39 3.89
N GLY A 103 -6.38 -7.44 4.63
CA GLY A 103 -5.17 -6.73 4.24
C GLY A 103 -5.38 -5.34 3.64
N ALA A 104 -6.56 -4.74 3.79
CA ALA A 104 -6.73 -3.32 3.50
C ALA A 104 -5.87 -2.48 4.45
N PHE A 105 -5.19 -1.47 3.92
CA PHE A 105 -4.42 -0.53 4.72
C PHE A 105 -5.30 0.37 5.57
N ASP A 106 -6.42 0.82 5.00
CA ASP A 106 -7.40 1.65 5.69
C ASP A 106 -8.81 1.46 5.09
N TYR A 107 -9.82 1.91 5.83
CA TYR A 107 -11.22 1.87 5.43
C TYR A 107 -11.86 3.24 5.63
N VAL A 108 -12.42 3.78 4.54
CA VAL A 108 -13.05 5.11 4.51
C VAL A 108 -14.54 4.98 4.21
N VAL A 109 -15.38 5.56 5.05
CA VAL A 109 -16.82 5.60 4.82
C VAL A 109 -17.15 6.74 3.85
N LYS A 110 -17.91 6.45 2.76
CA LYS A 110 -18.42 7.43 1.79
C LYS A 110 -19.31 8.46 2.52
N GLY A 111 -19.16 9.72 2.16
CA GLY A 111 -19.92 10.82 2.75
C GLY A 111 -19.23 12.16 2.49
N PRO A 112 -19.72 13.28 3.05
CA PRO A 112 -19.19 14.60 2.77
C PRO A 112 -17.70 14.78 3.08
N SER A 113 -17.16 13.98 3.99
CA SER A 113 -15.73 14.01 4.37
C SER A 113 -14.90 12.89 3.74
N ALA A 114 -15.45 12.06 2.84
CA ALA A 114 -14.77 10.89 2.29
C ALA A 114 -13.45 11.25 1.59
N PHE A 115 -13.43 12.30 0.78
CA PHE A 115 -12.23 12.73 0.06
C PHE A 115 -11.11 13.16 1.01
N VAL A 116 -11.45 13.95 2.05
CA VAL A 116 -10.49 14.36 3.09
C VAL A 116 -9.98 13.15 3.89
N ARG A 117 -10.86 12.21 4.22
CA ARG A 117 -10.45 10.96 4.91
C ARG A 117 -9.55 10.09 4.03
N THR A 118 -9.84 10.02 2.74
CA THR A 118 -8.96 9.32 1.78
C THR A 118 -7.58 9.98 1.72
N GLU A 119 -7.52 11.32 1.67
CA GLU A 119 -6.25 12.06 1.76
C GLU A 119 -5.49 11.73 3.06
N GLN A 120 -6.16 11.72 4.21
CA GLN A 120 -5.56 11.33 5.48
C GLN A 120 -5.05 9.88 5.48
N ALA A 121 -5.76 8.95 4.81
CA ALA A 121 -5.30 7.59 4.63
C ALA A 121 -4.02 7.52 3.78
N PHE A 122 -3.90 8.33 2.73
CA PHE A 122 -2.66 8.46 1.94
C PHE A 122 -1.51 9.01 2.79
N GLU A 123 -1.73 10.07 3.58
CA GLU A 123 -0.70 10.63 4.46
C GLU A 123 -0.21 9.60 5.49
N LYS A 124 -1.13 8.87 6.11
CA LYS A 124 -0.84 7.77 7.03
C LYS A 124 -0.03 6.67 6.34
N LEU A 125 -0.38 6.31 5.10
CA LEU A 125 0.31 5.33 4.30
C LEU A 125 1.75 5.75 3.99
N PHE A 126 1.97 6.98 3.53
CA PHE A 126 3.31 7.48 3.22
C PHE A 126 4.20 7.55 4.46
N LYS A 127 3.64 8.01 5.58
CA LYS A 127 4.34 8.01 6.87
C LYS A 127 4.71 6.58 7.30
N HIS A 128 3.81 5.62 7.16
CA HIS A 128 4.07 4.22 7.45
C HIS A 128 5.21 3.66 6.59
N ARG A 129 5.16 3.87 5.26
CA ARG A 129 6.20 3.44 4.33
C ARG A 129 7.56 4.08 4.67
N GLN A 130 7.58 5.35 5.06
CA GLN A 130 8.80 6.05 5.48
C GLN A 130 9.42 5.38 6.72
N VAL A 131 8.63 5.10 7.74
CA VAL A 131 9.10 4.43 8.97
C VAL A 131 9.66 3.05 8.67
N ILE A 132 8.98 2.24 7.86
CA ILE A 132 9.47 0.91 7.43
C ILE A 132 10.80 1.03 6.69
N HIS A 133 10.93 2.00 5.79
CA HIS A 133 12.17 2.23 5.05
C HIS A 133 13.33 2.60 5.96
N GLU A 134 13.12 3.50 6.93
CA GLU A 134 14.14 3.88 7.91
C GLU A 134 14.55 2.68 8.79
N LEU A 135 13.59 1.90 9.28
CA LEU A 135 13.88 0.68 10.04
C LEU A 135 14.72 -0.33 9.23
N ALA A 136 14.43 -0.48 7.94
CA ALA A 136 15.19 -1.35 7.06
C ALA A 136 16.64 -0.87 6.91
N LYS A 137 16.86 0.45 6.78
CA LYS A 137 18.22 1.05 6.75
C LYS A 137 18.98 0.77 8.05
N TYR A 138 18.35 0.99 9.21
CA TYR A 138 18.99 0.70 10.51
C TYR A 138 19.34 -0.76 10.68
N LYS A 139 18.45 -1.68 10.30
CA LYS A 139 18.75 -3.13 10.34
C LYS A 139 19.94 -3.50 9.44
N LYS A 140 20.00 -2.92 8.23
CA LYS A 140 21.12 -3.16 7.31
C LYS A 140 22.44 -2.64 7.89
N LEU A 141 22.44 -1.42 8.43
CA LEU A 141 23.63 -0.81 9.05
C LEU A 141 24.12 -1.62 10.25
N ASN A 142 23.23 -1.97 11.17
CA ASN A 142 23.59 -2.78 12.33
C ASN A 142 24.20 -4.13 11.93
N ARG A 143 23.62 -4.80 10.94
CA ARG A 143 24.15 -6.07 10.43
C ARG A 143 25.57 -5.89 9.88
N THR A 144 25.82 -4.83 9.10
CA THR A 144 27.14 -4.54 8.56
C THR A 144 28.15 -4.27 9.67
N LEU A 145 27.79 -3.46 10.67
CA LEU A 145 28.66 -3.17 11.82
C LEU A 145 28.97 -4.45 12.62
N THR A 146 27.98 -5.29 12.86
CA THR A 146 28.18 -6.56 13.59
C THR A 146 29.20 -7.47 12.86
N PHE A 147 29.05 -7.64 11.55
CA PHE A 147 30.00 -8.45 10.77
C PHE A 147 31.40 -7.82 10.74
N SER A 148 31.52 -6.50 10.68
CA SER A 148 32.81 -5.80 10.75
C SER A 148 33.50 -6.02 12.09
N ILE A 149 32.78 -5.93 13.21
CA ILE A 149 33.31 -6.17 14.56
C ILE A 149 33.78 -7.64 14.69
N ILE A 150 32.96 -8.60 14.26
CA ILE A 150 33.32 -10.02 14.27
C ILE A 150 34.60 -10.25 13.45
N GLY A 151 34.70 -9.65 12.27
CA GLY A 151 35.89 -9.75 11.41
C GLY A 151 37.14 -9.19 12.10
N ILE A 152 37.05 -8.05 12.77
CA ILE A 152 38.16 -7.43 13.51
C ILE A 152 38.60 -8.35 14.66
N ILE A 153 37.65 -8.91 15.43
CA ILE A 153 37.95 -9.81 16.54
C ILE A 153 38.63 -11.09 16.02
N ALA A 154 38.11 -11.67 14.93
CA ALA A 154 38.70 -12.86 14.31
C ALA A 154 40.14 -12.59 13.82
N LEU A 155 40.37 -11.44 13.19
CA LEU A 155 41.69 -11.03 12.74
C LEU A 155 42.66 -10.88 13.90
N ALA A 156 42.26 -10.22 14.97
CA ALA A 156 43.07 -10.03 16.20
C ALA A 156 43.39 -11.41 16.85
N ALA A 157 42.47 -12.33 16.88
CA ALA A 157 42.69 -13.68 17.40
C ALA A 157 43.73 -14.46 16.54
N ILE A 158 43.68 -14.33 15.23
CA ILE A 158 44.65 -14.95 14.32
C ILE A 158 46.05 -14.33 14.55
N PHE A 159 46.17 -13.03 14.62
CA PHE A 159 47.46 -12.36 14.87
C PHE A 159 48.06 -12.80 16.22
N ARG A 160 47.25 -12.95 17.25
CA ARG A 160 47.71 -13.45 18.56
C ARG A 160 48.16 -14.90 18.49
N ALA A 161 47.45 -15.74 17.75
CA ALA A 161 47.79 -17.18 17.60
C ALA A 161 49.04 -17.42 16.77
N THR A 162 49.33 -16.52 15.80
CA THR A 162 50.51 -16.62 14.93
C THR A 162 51.78 -16.01 15.54
N GLY A 163 51.72 -15.43 16.77
CA GLY A 163 52.86 -14.82 17.47
C GLY A 163 53.45 -13.58 16.85
N ILE A 164 52.71 -12.93 15.92
CA ILE A 164 53.12 -11.70 15.23
C ILE A 164 53.03 -10.48 16.14
N ILE A 165 52.21 -10.60 17.21
CA ILE A 165 52.09 -9.60 18.28
C ILE A 165 52.38 -10.33 19.59
N GLY A 166 53.59 -10.24 20.09
CA GLY A 166 54.06 -10.63 21.39
C GLY A 166 54.16 -9.41 22.29
#